data_4f3285103bbb6fd9e33f4149d5b4bafe
#
_entry.id   4f3285103bbb6fd9e33f4149d5b4bafe
#
_cell.length_a   1.000
_cell.length_b   1.000
_cell.length_c   1.000
_cell.angle_alpha   90.00
_cell.angle_beta   90.00
_cell.angle_gamma   90.00
#
_symmetry.space_group_name_H-M   'P 1'
#
loop_
_entity.id
_entity.type
_entity.pdbx_description
1 polymer ?
#
loop_
_entity_poly.entity_id
_entity_poly.type
_entity_poly.pdbx_seq_one_letter_code
_entity_poly.pdbx_strand_id
1 'polypeptide(L)'
;KTDYEYAVAPVANGIELGYAKASVVSDFDGAVITDGNKTYHIFLEPKVDSVEKVRSATVVETMGSKYPYLFAGSEANYYSGHFSGVGIRFDNTMKDFDINGGNAFRDELSEWLTNGSAKLLKMFDGRRWLMGVNGNVSISCSDHYDKGVLEFDFVELGDAENESDMYNNGLSD
;
A
#
# COMPACT_ATOMS: atom_id res chain seq x y z
N LYS A 1 -6.98 -11.47 5.29
CA LYS A 1 -6.69 -12.51 6.32
C LYS A 1 -5.50 -13.31 5.87
N THR A 2 -4.41 -13.28 6.63
CA THR A 2 -3.22 -14.07 6.38
C THR A 2 -2.83 -14.76 7.67
N ASP A 3 -2.65 -16.07 7.61
CA ASP A 3 -2.18 -16.86 8.74
C ASP A 3 -0.64 -16.83 8.76
N TYR A 4 -0.06 -16.36 9.85
CA TYR A 4 1.39 -16.37 10.07
C TYR A 4 1.73 -17.43 11.13
N GLU A 5 2.71 -18.27 10.84
CA GLU A 5 3.32 -19.15 11.83
C GLU A 5 4.72 -18.64 12.16
N TYR A 6 4.92 -18.27 13.41
CA TYR A 6 6.23 -17.86 13.93
C TYR A 6 6.87 -19.04 14.63
N ALA A 7 8.15 -19.27 14.37
CA ALA A 7 8.94 -20.26 15.07
C ALA A 7 10.19 -19.61 15.67
N VAL A 8 10.48 -19.91 16.93
CA VAL A 8 11.71 -19.50 17.60
C VAL A 8 12.52 -20.76 17.88
N ALA A 9 13.68 -20.87 17.27
CA ALA A 9 14.63 -21.95 17.48
C ALA A 9 15.84 -21.42 18.27
N PRO A 10 16.08 -21.86 19.51
CA PRO A 10 17.31 -21.54 20.22
C PRO A 10 18.48 -22.29 19.58
N VAL A 11 19.62 -21.61 19.42
CA VAL A 11 20.85 -22.19 18.89
C VAL A 11 21.87 -22.28 20.00
N ALA A 12 22.35 -23.51 20.30
CA ALA A 12 23.43 -23.73 21.25
C ALA A 12 24.60 -24.47 20.58
N ASN A 13 25.80 -23.88 20.65
CA ASN A 13 27.01 -24.42 20.00
C ASN A 13 26.87 -24.69 18.49
N GLY A 14 26.11 -23.83 17.80
CA GLY A 14 25.85 -23.94 16.35
C GLY A 14 24.82 -25.02 15.97
N ILE A 15 24.17 -25.65 16.94
CA ILE A 15 23.11 -26.65 16.74
C ILE A 15 21.77 -26.04 17.11
N GLU A 16 20.80 -26.08 16.17
CA GLU A 16 19.42 -25.70 16.45
C GLU A 16 18.78 -26.71 17.38
N LEU A 17 18.20 -26.26 18.46
CA LEU A 17 17.41 -27.05 19.38
C LEU A 17 15.94 -27.05 18.97
N GLY A 18 15.10 -27.79 19.66
CA GLY A 18 13.66 -27.82 19.41
C GLY A 18 13.06 -26.39 19.45
N TYR A 19 12.13 -26.11 18.58
CA TYR A 19 11.52 -24.78 18.43
C TYR A 19 10.09 -24.71 19.01
N ALA A 20 9.74 -23.52 19.50
CA ALA A 20 8.38 -23.19 19.87
C ALA A 20 7.68 -22.48 18.69
N LYS A 21 6.45 -22.88 18.40
CA LYS A 21 5.63 -22.28 17.34
C LYS A 21 4.47 -21.50 17.94
N ALA A 22 4.12 -20.40 17.30
CA ALA A 22 2.90 -19.64 17.58
C ALA A 22 2.26 -19.21 16.25
N SER A 23 0.95 -19.41 16.13
CA SER A 23 0.20 -18.96 14.95
C SER A 23 -0.57 -17.69 15.29
N VAL A 24 -0.54 -16.72 14.38
CA VAL A 24 -1.28 -15.47 14.46
C VAL A 24 -2.02 -15.24 13.16
N VAL A 25 -3.33 -15.00 13.26
CA VAL A 25 -4.13 -14.58 12.11
C VAL A 25 -4.08 -13.05 12.04
N SER A 26 -3.55 -12.51 10.94
CA SER A 26 -3.68 -11.08 10.65
C SER A 26 -5.06 -10.83 10.07
N ASP A 27 -5.93 -10.26 10.89
CA ASP A 27 -7.29 -9.86 10.51
C ASP A 27 -7.48 -8.39 10.84
N PHE A 28 -7.71 -7.57 9.82
CA PHE A 28 -7.99 -6.15 9.99
C PHE A 28 -9.04 -5.70 8.98
N ASP A 29 -9.84 -4.73 9.39
CA ASP A 29 -10.81 -4.07 8.52
C ASP A 29 -10.19 -2.80 7.91
N GLY A 30 -10.64 -2.45 6.70
CA GLY A 30 -10.20 -1.22 6.06
C GLY A 30 -8.90 -1.36 5.29
N ALA A 31 -8.10 -0.30 5.29
CA ALA A 31 -6.78 -0.25 4.66
C ALA A 31 -5.72 0.20 5.65
N VAL A 32 -4.53 -0.34 5.53
CA VAL A 32 -3.35 0.03 6.31
C VAL A 32 -2.28 0.54 5.38
N ILE A 33 -1.73 1.72 5.67
CA ILE A 33 -0.60 2.31 4.94
C ILE A 33 0.54 2.49 5.94
N THR A 34 1.72 1.97 5.63
CA THR A 34 2.89 2.03 6.52
C THR A 34 4.18 2.27 5.74
N ASP A 35 5.13 2.95 6.37
CA ASP A 35 6.52 3.07 5.90
C ASP A 35 7.52 2.32 6.80
N GLY A 36 7.02 1.41 7.64
CA GLY A 36 7.82 0.70 8.63
C GLY A 36 7.92 1.45 9.96
N ASN A 37 8.00 2.77 9.97
CA ASN A 37 8.09 3.61 11.16
C ASN A 37 6.74 4.14 11.64
N LYS A 38 5.94 4.61 10.69
CA LYS A 38 4.57 5.10 10.95
C LYS A 38 3.55 4.22 10.23
N THR A 39 2.39 4.09 10.85
CA THR A 39 1.27 3.32 10.30
C THR A 39 -0.01 4.13 10.43
N TYR A 40 -0.71 4.27 9.33
CA TYR A 40 -2.04 4.87 9.28
C TYR A 40 -3.07 3.82 8.89
N HIS A 41 -4.20 3.86 9.58
CA HIS A 41 -5.30 2.93 9.35
C HIS A 41 -6.53 3.72 8.86
N ILE A 42 -7.01 3.37 7.68
CA ILE A 42 -8.21 3.93 7.07
C ILE A 42 -9.33 2.90 7.19
N PHE A 43 -10.21 3.11 8.15
CA PHE A 43 -11.29 2.17 8.46
C PHE A 43 -12.51 2.35 7.57
N LEU A 44 -12.82 3.58 7.20
CA LEU A 44 -14.07 3.90 6.53
C LEU A 44 -13.89 4.06 5.03
N GLU A 45 -14.67 3.31 4.29
CA GLU A 45 -14.79 3.36 2.83
C GLU A 45 -13.44 3.27 2.08
N PRO A 46 -12.45 2.46 2.54
CA PRO A 46 -11.21 2.32 1.81
C PRO A 46 -11.46 1.59 0.49
N LYS A 47 -11.02 2.19 -0.59
CA LYS A 47 -11.23 1.68 -1.94
C LYS A 47 -9.95 1.84 -2.77
N VAL A 48 -9.60 0.78 -3.49
CA VAL A 48 -8.61 0.84 -4.55
C VAL A 48 -9.32 0.50 -5.85
N ASP A 49 -9.43 1.48 -6.71
CA ASP A 49 -10.02 1.32 -8.03
C ASP A 49 -9.03 1.69 -9.13
N SER A 50 -9.42 1.43 -10.36
CA SER A 50 -8.61 1.72 -11.55
C SER A 50 -7.20 1.13 -11.51
N VAL A 51 -7.06 -0.07 -10.92
CA VAL A 51 -5.76 -0.75 -10.90
C VAL A 51 -5.41 -1.22 -12.31
N GLU A 52 -4.35 -0.68 -12.84
CA GLU A 52 -3.85 -0.98 -14.18
C GLU A 52 -2.47 -1.61 -14.12
N LYS A 53 -2.25 -2.61 -14.96
CA LYS A 53 -0.91 -3.16 -15.17
C LYS A 53 -0.24 -2.41 -16.31
N VAL A 54 0.68 -1.52 -15.97
CA VAL A 54 1.38 -0.66 -16.91
C VAL A 54 2.50 -1.44 -17.58
N ARG A 55 2.46 -1.48 -18.90
CA ARG A 55 3.50 -2.05 -19.74
C ARG A 55 3.78 -1.14 -20.93
N SER A 56 5.03 -0.77 -21.13
CA SER A 56 5.41 -0.01 -22.30
C SER A 56 5.48 -0.91 -23.54
N ALA A 57 4.69 -0.59 -24.55
CA ALA A 57 4.71 -1.27 -25.83
C ALA A 57 4.44 -0.27 -26.97
N THR A 58 5.12 -0.44 -28.08
CA THR A 58 4.96 0.40 -29.29
C THR A 58 4.49 -0.47 -30.45
N VAL A 59 3.41 -0.04 -31.10
CA VAL A 59 2.92 -0.65 -32.32
C VAL A 59 3.54 0.08 -33.52
N VAL A 60 4.20 -0.65 -34.40
CA VAL A 60 4.78 -0.10 -35.63
C VAL A 60 4.09 -0.69 -36.84
N GLU A 61 3.45 0.15 -37.63
CA GLU A 61 2.87 -0.18 -38.89
C GLU A 61 3.92 -0.04 -40.00
N THR A 62 4.06 -1.05 -40.85
CA THR A 62 5.00 -1.02 -41.99
C THR A 62 4.23 -1.09 -43.31
N MET A 63 4.72 -0.34 -44.29
CA MET A 63 4.18 -0.41 -45.64
C MET A 63 4.40 -1.81 -46.22
N GLY A 64 3.30 -2.45 -46.64
CA GLY A 64 3.34 -3.79 -47.24
C GLY A 64 3.01 -4.96 -46.30
N SER A 65 2.81 -4.71 -45.02
CA SER A 65 2.30 -5.71 -44.08
C SER A 65 0.83 -5.40 -43.71
N LYS A 66 -0.02 -6.43 -43.75
CA LYS A 66 -1.41 -6.30 -43.28
C LYS A 66 -1.51 -6.13 -41.77
N TYR A 67 -0.52 -6.61 -41.02
CA TYR A 67 -0.51 -6.61 -39.56
C TYR A 67 0.68 -5.80 -39.03
N PRO A 68 0.47 -5.02 -37.97
CA PRO A 68 1.56 -4.25 -37.34
C PRO A 68 2.47 -5.17 -36.54
N TYR A 69 3.66 -4.68 -36.26
CA TYR A 69 4.61 -5.28 -35.32
C TYR A 69 4.45 -4.63 -33.94
N LEU A 70 4.42 -5.46 -32.89
CA LEU A 70 4.40 -5.01 -31.50
C LEU A 70 5.82 -5.12 -30.91
N PHE A 71 6.39 -4.01 -30.52
CA PHE A 71 7.64 -3.94 -29.80
C PHE A 71 7.37 -3.63 -28.32
N ALA A 72 7.68 -4.57 -27.43
CA ALA A 72 7.72 -4.33 -26.01
C ALA A 72 9.10 -3.77 -25.66
N GLY A 73 9.21 -2.44 -25.58
CA GLY A 73 10.51 -1.75 -25.49
C GLY A 73 11.09 -1.65 -24.10
N SER A 74 10.38 -2.07 -23.06
CA SER A 74 10.81 -1.91 -21.66
C SER A 74 10.45 -3.15 -20.85
N GLU A 75 11.31 -3.50 -19.92
CA GLU A 75 11.05 -4.53 -18.91
C GLU A 75 10.08 -4.02 -17.83
N ALA A 76 9.76 -2.71 -17.82
CA ALA A 76 8.85 -2.10 -16.87
C ALA A 76 7.46 -2.74 -16.98
N ASN A 77 7.02 -3.32 -15.87
CA ASN A 77 5.77 -4.03 -15.74
C ASN A 77 5.32 -3.95 -14.28
N TYR A 78 4.62 -2.88 -13.95
CA TYR A 78 4.21 -2.52 -12.60
C TYR A 78 2.73 -2.19 -12.55
N TYR A 79 2.15 -2.20 -11.36
CA TYR A 79 0.79 -1.73 -11.15
C TYR A 79 0.76 -0.23 -10.86
N SER A 80 -0.25 0.44 -11.39
CA SER A 80 -0.68 1.76 -10.96
C SER A 80 -2.14 1.70 -10.54
N GLY A 81 -2.54 2.55 -9.61
CA GLY A 81 -3.91 2.56 -9.13
C GLY A 81 -4.27 3.85 -8.44
N HIS A 82 -5.54 3.96 -8.12
CA HIS A 82 -6.12 5.06 -7.38
C HIS A 82 -6.66 4.55 -6.06
N PHE A 83 -6.28 5.21 -4.96
CA PHE A 83 -6.79 4.94 -3.62
C PHE A 83 -7.71 6.08 -3.19
N SER A 84 -8.83 5.72 -2.56
CA SER A 84 -9.70 6.65 -1.85
C SER A 84 -10.15 6.08 -0.52
N GLY A 85 -10.40 6.95 0.47
CA GLY A 85 -10.89 6.53 1.78
C GLY A 85 -11.16 7.71 2.69
N VAL A 86 -12.00 7.51 3.70
CA VAL A 86 -12.31 8.57 4.66
C VAL A 86 -11.16 8.73 5.65
N GLY A 87 -10.52 9.90 5.62
CA GLY A 87 -9.40 10.26 6.48
C GLY A 87 -9.87 10.69 7.88
N ILE A 88 -10.11 9.73 8.75
CA ILE A 88 -10.48 9.94 10.14
C ILE A 88 -9.75 8.94 11.04
N ARG A 89 -9.28 9.41 12.22
CA ARG A 89 -8.60 8.56 13.18
C ARG A 89 -9.60 7.81 14.05
N PHE A 90 -9.37 6.53 14.27
CA PHE A 90 -10.08 5.77 15.29
C PHE A 90 -9.34 5.88 16.63
N ASP A 91 -10.04 6.36 17.67
CA ASP A 91 -9.51 6.42 19.02
C ASP A 91 -9.78 5.10 19.75
N ASN A 92 -8.73 4.36 20.01
CA ASN A 92 -8.79 3.08 20.71
C ASN A 92 -9.26 3.20 22.18
N THR A 93 -9.08 4.38 22.78
CA THR A 93 -9.48 4.63 24.18
C THR A 93 -10.98 4.86 24.29
N MET A 94 -11.49 5.70 23.40
CA MET A 94 -12.92 6.04 23.35
C MET A 94 -13.75 5.01 22.59
N LYS A 95 -13.10 4.13 21.82
CA LYS A 95 -13.74 3.16 20.91
C LYS A 95 -14.63 3.84 19.86
N ASP A 96 -14.24 5.01 19.42
CA ASP A 96 -14.99 5.84 18.48
C ASP A 96 -14.06 6.61 17.54
N PHE A 97 -14.62 7.23 16.52
CA PHE A 97 -13.87 8.06 15.59
C PHE A 97 -13.67 9.48 16.14
N ASP A 98 -12.46 10.00 16.03
CA ASP A 98 -12.14 11.38 16.41
C ASP A 98 -12.59 12.36 15.33
N ILE A 99 -13.83 12.78 15.42
CA ILE A 99 -14.47 13.71 14.48
C ILE A 99 -13.77 15.08 14.54
N ASN A 100 -13.44 15.55 15.74
CA ASN A 100 -12.87 16.89 15.94
C ASN A 100 -11.42 16.99 15.42
N GLY A 101 -10.67 15.89 15.51
CA GLY A 101 -9.28 15.82 15.03
C GLY A 101 -9.15 15.45 13.54
N GLY A 102 -10.25 15.26 12.83
CA GLY A 102 -10.23 14.75 11.45
C GLY A 102 -9.41 15.61 10.48
N ASN A 103 -9.47 16.93 10.57
CA ASN A 103 -8.67 17.83 9.72
C ASN A 103 -7.17 17.66 9.98
N ALA A 104 -6.76 17.71 11.25
CA ALA A 104 -5.36 17.55 11.63
C ALA A 104 -4.81 16.17 11.21
N PHE A 105 -5.64 15.14 11.31
CA PHE A 105 -5.28 13.80 10.83
C PHE A 105 -5.06 13.75 9.33
N ARG A 106 -5.94 14.38 8.53
CA ARG A 106 -5.81 14.42 7.07
C ARG A 106 -4.60 15.22 6.61
N ASP A 107 -4.32 16.34 7.26
CA ASP A 107 -3.15 17.17 6.98
C ASP A 107 -1.86 16.39 7.28
N GLU A 108 -1.76 15.77 8.45
CA GLU A 108 -0.62 14.92 8.84
C GLU A 108 -0.42 13.77 7.85
N LEU A 109 -1.51 13.08 7.48
CA LEU A 109 -1.48 11.95 6.54
C LEU A 109 -1.05 12.41 5.14
N SER A 110 -1.57 13.54 4.66
CA SER A 110 -1.21 14.11 3.36
C SER A 110 0.27 14.49 3.29
N GLU A 111 0.80 15.17 4.29
CA GLU A 111 2.23 15.50 4.38
C GLU A 111 3.10 14.24 4.42
N TRP A 112 2.69 13.24 5.18
CA TRP A 112 3.43 11.99 5.26
C TRP A 112 3.37 11.18 3.95
N LEU A 113 2.24 11.17 3.25
CA LEU A 113 2.11 10.49 1.95
C LEU A 113 3.00 11.13 0.88
N THR A 114 3.17 12.45 0.93
CA THR A 114 3.95 13.21 -0.06
C THR A 114 5.42 13.40 0.29
N ASN A 115 5.92 12.76 1.34
CA ASN A 115 7.32 12.90 1.79
C ASN A 115 8.37 12.22 0.88
N GLY A 116 7.94 11.56 -0.20
CA GLY A 116 8.79 10.91 -1.20
C GLY A 116 9.32 9.52 -0.82
N SER A 117 9.03 9.01 0.39
CA SER A 117 9.41 7.65 0.75
C SER A 117 8.39 6.63 0.26
N ALA A 118 8.84 5.41 -0.02
CA ALA A 118 7.96 4.29 -0.34
C ALA A 118 7.04 3.95 0.83
N LYS A 119 5.87 3.42 0.52
CA LYS A 119 4.86 2.99 1.47
C LYS A 119 4.37 1.59 1.12
N LEU A 120 3.95 0.85 2.12
CA LEU A 120 3.25 -0.41 1.94
C LEU A 120 1.77 -0.19 2.18
N LEU A 121 0.96 -0.31 1.13
CA LEU A 121 -0.50 -0.30 1.19
C LEU A 121 -1.01 -1.73 1.32
N LYS A 122 -1.80 -1.99 2.34
CA LYS A 122 -2.47 -3.28 2.57
C LYS A 122 -3.97 -3.06 2.66
N MET A 123 -4.73 -3.84 1.91
CA MET A 123 -6.19 -3.84 1.94
C MET A 123 -6.73 -5.03 2.73
N PHE A 124 -7.90 -4.88 3.32
CA PHE A 124 -8.60 -5.93 4.07
C PHE A 124 -8.86 -7.21 3.29
N ASP A 125 -8.90 -7.12 1.95
CA ASP A 125 -9.11 -8.25 1.03
C ASP A 125 -7.83 -9.04 0.70
N GLY A 126 -6.69 -8.65 1.31
CA GLY A 126 -5.40 -9.28 1.13
C GLY A 126 -4.53 -8.68 0.04
N ARG A 127 -5.06 -7.75 -0.77
CA ARG A 127 -4.24 -7.03 -1.75
C ARG A 127 -3.22 -6.15 -1.04
N ARG A 128 -2.02 -6.09 -1.62
CA ARG A 128 -0.92 -5.28 -1.08
C ARG A 128 -0.04 -4.74 -2.20
N TRP A 129 0.48 -3.54 -2.01
CA TRP A 129 1.39 -2.88 -2.95
C TRP A 129 2.50 -2.17 -2.18
N LEU A 130 3.74 -2.42 -2.60
CA LEU A 130 4.87 -1.57 -2.28
C LEU A 130 4.81 -0.38 -3.23
N MET A 131 4.39 0.78 -2.74
CA MET A 131 3.97 1.89 -3.59
C MET A 131 4.70 3.19 -3.31
N GLY A 132 4.76 4.04 -4.33
CA GLY A 132 5.02 5.47 -4.24
C GLY A 132 3.77 6.25 -4.62
N VAL A 133 3.50 7.33 -3.92
CA VAL A 133 2.42 8.25 -4.29
C VAL A 133 2.81 9.01 -5.54
N ASN A 134 1.95 9.01 -6.55
CA ASN A 134 2.19 9.64 -7.84
C ASN A 134 1.31 10.88 -7.98
N GLY A 135 1.93 12.05 -7.87
CA GLY A 135 1.21 13.33 -7.99
C GLY A 135 0.67 13.86 -6.66
N ASN A 136 -0.53 14.39 -6.70
CA ASN A 136 -1.14 15.11 -5.59
C ASN A 136 -1.98 14.17 -4.70
N VAL A 137 -2.01 14.49 -3.42
CA VAL A 137 -3.01 13.96 -2.49
C VAL A 137 -4.14 14.98 -2.41
N SER A 138 -5.36 14.57 -2.72
CA SER A 138 -6.53 15.42 -2.65
C SER A 138 -7.38 15.10 -1.42
N ILE A 139 -7.98 16.14 -0.83
CA ILE A 139 -8.89 16.03 0.29
C ILE A 139 -10.19 16.73 -0.10
N SER A 140 -11.30 15.98 -0.07
CA SER A 140 -12.62 16.49 -0.40
C SER A 140 -13.56 16.33 0.79
N CYS A 141 -14.24 17.41 1.18
CA CYS A 141 -15.23 17.46 2.25
C CYS A 141 -16.61 17.88 1.71
N SER A 142 -17.02 17.36 0.55
CA SER A 142 -18.20 17.79 -0.17
C SER A 142 -19.52 17.44 0.51
N ASP A 143 -19.57 16.33 1.21
CA ASP A 143 -20.83 15.82 1.78
C ASP A 143 -21.07 16.29 3.22
N HIS A 144 -20.03 16.31 4.01
CA HIS A 144 -20.08 16.74 5.40
C HIS A 144 -18.68 17.19 5.85
N TYR A 145 -18.61 18.23 6.69
CA TYR A 145 -17.33 18.76 7.15
C TYR A 145 -16.45 17.75 7.91
N ASP A 146 -17.07 16.76 8.52
CA ASP A 146 -16.36 15.68 9.25
C ASP A 146 -15.93 14.53 8.34
N LYS A 147 -16.64 14.34 7.21
CA LYS A 147 -16.35 13.29 6.24
C LYS A 147 -15.38 13.81 5.16
N GLY A 148 -14.11 13.91 5.52
CA GLY A 148 -13.06 14.20 4.54
C GLY A 148 -12.61 12.95 3.82
N VAL A 149 -12.86 12.85 2.52
CA VAL A 149 -12.33 11.80 1.65
C VAL A 149 -10.95 12.20 1.18
N LEU A 150 -9.98 11.32 1.42
CA LEU A 150 -8.60 11.48 0.96
C LEU A 150 -8.41 10.56 -0.25
N GLU A 151 -7.82 11.10 -1.31
CA GLU A 151 -7.60 10.41 -2.57
C GLU A 151 -6.19 10.66 -3.09
N PHE A 152 -5.58 9.64 -3.66
CA PHE A 152 -4.27 9.75 -4.32
C PHE A 152 -4.06 8.64 -5.34
N ASP A 153 -3.25 8.93 -6.34
CA ASP A 153 -2.76 7.94 -7.28
C ASP A 153 -1.44 7.34 -6.77
N PHE A 154 -1.22 6.07 -7.08
CA PHE A 154 0.02 5.40 -6.71
C PHE A 154 0.59 4.56 -7.85
N VAL A 155 1.89 4.32 -7.77
CA VAL A 155 2.60 3.38 -8.62
C VAL A 155 3.33 2.35 -7.76
N GLU A 156 3.36 1.13 -8.23
CA GLU A 156 4.11 0.05 -7.60
C GLU A 156 5.62 0.25 -7.85
N LEU A 157 6.41 0.15 -6.79
CA LEU A 157 7.86 0.33 -6.80
C LEU A 157 8.65 -0.98 -6.71
N GLY A 158 7.97 -2.06 -6.36
CA GLY A 158 8.55 -3.39 -6.21
C GLY A 158 7.53 -4.39 -5.69
N ASP A 159 7.94 -5.63 -5.55
CA ASP A 159 7.11 -6.69 -5.01
C ASP A 159 7.02 -6.57 -3.48
N ALA A 160 5.80 -6.38 -2.98
CA ALA A 160 5.52 -6.29 -1.54
C ALA A 160 5.76 -7.61 -0.77
N GLU A 161 6.02 -8.72 -1.47
CA GLU A 161 6.37 -10.02 -0.88
C GLU A 161 7.87 -10.31 -0.94
N ASN A 162 8.62 -9.51 -1.70
CA ASN A 162 10.05 -9.67 -1.85
C ASN A 162 10.80 -8.82 -0.80
N GLU A 163 11.52 -9.51 0.07
CA GLU A 163 12.29 -8.89 1.16
C GLU A 163 13.37 -7.92 0.63
N SER A 164 14.00 -8.26 -0.50
CA SER A 164 14.99 -7.39 -1.14
C SER A 164 14.38 -6.11 -1.68
N ASP A 165 13.17 -6.17 -2.24
CA ASP A 165 12.47 -4.98 -2.74
C ASP A 165 12.01 -4.10 -1.56
N MET A 166 11.56 -4.71 -0.47
CA MET A 166 11.21 -4.00 0.76
C MET A 166 12.41 -3.29 1.37
N TYR A 167 13.57 -3.98 1.46
CA TYR A 167 14.83 -3.40 1.94
C TYR A 167 15.32 -2.25 1.07
N ASN A 168 15.35 -2.44 -0.26
CA ASN A 168 15.80 -1.43 -1.21
C ASN A 168 14.94 -0.15 -1.18
N ASN A 169 13.69 -0.26 -0.74
CA ASN A 169 12.76 0.85 -0.58
C ASN A 169 12.68 1.37 0.87
N GLY A 170 13.53 0.86 1.78
CA GLY A 170 13.64 1.35 3.16
C GLY A 170 12.50 0.96 4.10
N LEU A 171 11.82 -0.16 3.82
CA LEU A 171 10.68 -0.67 4.59
C LEU A 171 11.02 -1.86 5.50
N SER A 172 12.23 -2.40 5.38
CA SER A 172 12.80 -3.41 6.26
C SER A 172 14.27 -3.10 6.54
N ASP A 173 14.74 -3.44 7.73
CA ASP A 173 16.15 -3.37 8.14
C ASP A 173 16.91 -4.64 7.73
#